data_9d48223a8464e3bd7843aa0cadb42d15
#
_entry.id   9d48223a8464e3bd7843aa0cadb42d15
#
_cell.length_a   1.000
_cell.length_b   1.000
_cell.length_c   1.000
_cell.angle_alpha   90.00
_cell.angle_beta   90.00
_cell.angle_gamma   90.00
#
_symmetry.space_group_name_H-M   'P 1'
#
loop_
_entity.id
_entity.type
_entity.pdbx_description
1 polymer ?
#
loop_
_entity_poly.entity_id
_entity_poly.type
_entity_poly.pdbx_seq_one_letter_code
_entity_poly.pdbx_strand_id
1 'polypeptide(L)'
;MDVFDAIILGIIQGFTEFLPVSSSGHLELGKAILGDNSIPEESLLFTVILHFATALSTIVVFRKDIVEIITSLLKFSWNENTQFVSKIVISMFPAVVVGLFFEKELESFFGGNIAFVGAMLLVTALLLWLADRSKNTGKPVTFKNALIIGLSQAVAMLPGISRSGATITTSVLLGNDKSKAARFSFLMVIPLIFGKIAKDLVGGELTTQAANFTILGIGFMAAFISGLLACTWMIKLVKKSKLSYFSIYCVVVGVLAIGFGLYG
;
A
#
# COMPACT_ATOMS: atom_id res chain seq x y z
N MET A 1 -3.88 3.06 -23.17
CA MET A 1 -4.01 1.78 -22.41
C MET A 1 -5.15 0.96 -22.99
N ASP A 2 -4.95 -0.33 -23.22
CA ASP A 2 -5.98 -1.25 -23.72
C ASP A 2 -6.59 -2.10 -22.59
N VAL A 3 -7.53 -3.01 -22.95
CA VAL A 3 -8.23 -3.89 -21.99
C VAL A 3 -7.26 -4.89 -21.34
N PHE A 4 -6.28 -5.37 -22.09
CA PHE A 4 -5.30 -6.35 -21.60
C PHE A 4 -4.38 -5.71 -20.57
N ASP A 5 -3.89 -4.49 -20.84
CA ASP A 5 -3.10 -3.69 -19.90
C ASP A 5 -3.86 -3.44 -18.60
N ALA A 6 -5.14 -3.07 -18.72
CA ALA A 6 -5.99 -2.80 -17.55
C ALA A 6 -6.15 -4.05 -16.66
N ILE A 7 -6.31 -5.23 -17.26
CA ILE A 7 -6.38 -6.49 -16.50
C ILE A 7 -5.06 -6.76 -15.80
N ILE A 8 -3.94 -6.66 -16.52
CA ILE A 8 -2.60 -6.94 -15.94
C ILE A 8 -2.30 -5.99 -14.81
N LEU A 9 -2.45 -4.67 -15.02
CA LEU A 9 -2.19 -3.67 -14.00
C LEU A 9 -3.15 -3.81 -12.80
N GLY A 10 -4.41 -4.15 -13.05
CA GLY A 10 -5.37 -4.45 -12.00
C GLY A 10 -4.95 -5.66 -11.15
N ILE A 11 -4.50 -6.74 -11.78
CA ILE A 11 -3.99 -7.93 -11.06
C ILE A 11 -2.71 -7.58 -10.29
N ILE A 12 -1.78 -6.86 -10.91
CA ILE A 12 -0.55 -6.38 -10.25
C ILE A 12 -0.92 -5.58 -9.01
N GLN A 13 -1.78 -4.57 -9.13
CA GLN A 13 -2.21 -3.75 -8.00
C GLN A 13 -2.83 -4.61 -6.89
N GLY A 14 -3.80 -5.46 -7.24
CA GLY A 14 -4.51 -6.25 -6.26
C GLY A 14 -3.61 -7.19 -5.45
N PHE A 15 -2.63 -7.82 -6.08
CA PHE A 15 -1.67 -8.64 -5.35
C PHE A 15 -0.67 -7.80 -4.56
N THR A 16 -0.04 -6.83 -5.20
CA THR A 16 1.10 -6.11 -4.62
C THR A 16 0.74 -5.08 -3.57
N GLU A 17 -0.53 -4.65 -3.50
CA GLU A 17 -1.03 -3.77 -2.44
C GLU A 17 -0.96 -4.44 -1.06
N PHE A 18 -1.28 -5.71 -0.98
CA PHE A 18 -1.29 -6.47 0.27
C PHE A 18 0.02 -7.19 0.53
N LEU A 19 0.65 -7.71 -0.51
CA LEU A 19 1.98 -8.29 -0.39
C LEU A 19 3.00 -7.19 -0.11
N PRO A 20 3.99 -7.44 0.76
CA PRO A 20 4.93 -6.40 1.16
C PRO A 20 6.03 -6.19 0.09
N VAL A 21 5.63 -5.91 -1.16
CA VAL A 21 6.53 -5.85 -2.32
C VAL A 21 6.45 -4.53 -3.10
N SER A 22 5.70 -3.53 -2.62
CA SER A 22 5.46 -2.23 -3.24
C SER A 22 4.55 -2.25 -4.48
N SER A 23 3.26 -1.95 -4.28
CA SER A 23 2.29 -1.83 -5.38
C SER A 23 2.65 -0.68 -6.34
N SER A 24 3.02 0.49 -5.82
CA SER A 24 3.43 1.63 -6.64
C SER A 24 4.64 1.30 -7.53
N GLY A 25 5.68 0.65 -6.96
CA GLY A 25 6.84 0.22 -7.73
C GLY A 25 6.48 -0.77 -8.83
N HIS A 26 5.61 -1.74 -8.54
CA HIS A 26 5.20 -2.74 -9.54
C HIS A 26 4.27 -2.16 -10.61
N LEU A 27 3.43 -1.17 -10.27
CA LEU A 27 2.64 -0.45 -11.27
C LEU A 27 3.54 0.35 -12.22
N GLU A 28 4.56 1.04 -11.71
CA GLU A 28 5.54 1.76 -12.54
C GLU A 28 6.30 0.79 -13.47
N LEU A 29 6.78 -0.33 -12.93
CA LEU A 29 7.42 -1.38 -13.73
C LEU A 29 6.46 -1.97 -14.77
N GLY A 30 5.21 -2.26 -14.39
CA GLY A 30 4.19 -2.79 -15.27
C GLY A 30 3.87 -1.84 -16.42
N LYS A 31 3.68 -0.56 -16.14
CA LYS A 31 3.44 0.48 -17.15
C LYS A 31 4.63 0.60 -18.12
N ALA A 32 5.86 0.60 -17.60
CA ALA A 32 7.06 0.66 -18.43
C ALA A 32 7.20 -0.56 -19.36
N ILE A 33 6.92 -1.77 -18.86
CA ILE A 33 6.98 -3.02 -19.65
C ILE A 33 5.89 -3.08 -20.72
N LEU A 34 4.67 -2.60 -20.38
CA LEU A 34 3.52 -2.59 -21.30
C LEU A 34 3.61 -1.44 -22.31
N GLY A 35 4.56 -0.51 -22.16
CA GLY A 35 4.68 0.65 -23.04
C GLY A 35 3.51 1.61 -22.90
N ASP A 36 2.99 1.80 -21.68
CA ASP A 36 1.84 2.68 -21.43
C ASP A 36 2.18 4.14 -21.77
N ASN A 37 1.56 4.63 -22.85
CA ASN A 37 1.68 6.01 -23.32
C ASN A 37 0.46 6.87 -22.91
N SER A 38 -0.28 6.49 -21.87
CA SER A 38 -1.41 7.28 -21.36
C SER A 38 -0.92 8.65 -20.90
N ILE A 39 -1.75 9.67 -21.10
CA ILE A 39 -1.44 11.00 -20.53
C ILE A 39 -1.46 10.92 -19.00
N PRO A 40 -0.68 11.78 -18.31
CA PRO A 40 -0.52 11.70 -16.85
C PRO A 40 -1.84 11.67 -16.08
N GLU A 41 -2.85 12.45 -16.52
CA GLU A 41 -4.16 12.54 -15.87
C GLU A 41 -4.95 11.22 -15.97
N GLU A 42 -4.93 10.55 -17.12
CA GLU A 42 -5.58 9.24 -17.31
C GLU A 42 -4.89 8.17 -16.47
N SER A 43 -3.55 8.20 -16.46
CA SER A 43 -2.73 7.28 -15.67
C SER A 43 -2.97 7.45 -14.16
N LEU A 44 -3.12 8.70 -13.69
CA LEU A 44 -3.46 9.02 -12.31
C LEU A 44 -4.85 8.49 -11.95
N LEU A 45 -5.87 8.83 -12.74
CA LEU A 45 -7.24 8.37 -12.51
C LEU A 45 -7.32 6.84 -12.46
N PHE A 46 -6.68 6.16 -13.40
CA PHE A 46 -6.64 4.69 -13.41
C PHE A 46 -6.00 4.14 -12.13
N THR A 47 -4.86 4.68 -11.72
CA THR A 47 -4.16 4.28 -10.51
C THR A 47 -5.03 4.49 -9.25
N VAL A 48 -5.72 5.63 -9.15
CA VAL A 48 -6.64 5.92 -8.04
C VAL A 48 -7.79 4.91 -7.99
N ILE A 49 -8.36 4.56 -9.13
CA ILE A 49 -9.44 3.55 -9.23
C ILE A 49 -8.95 2.16 -8.79
N LEU A 50 -7.73 1.77 -9.15
CA LEU A 50 -7.15 0.50 -8.70
C LEU A 50 -6.93 0.49 -7.17
N HIS A 51 -6.44 1.59 -6.58
CA HIS A 51 -6.30 1.70 -5.13
C HIS A 51 -7.66 1.68 -4.42
N PHE A 52 -8.67 2.33 -4.99
CA PHE A 52 -10.04 2.27 -4.47
C PHE A 52 -10.58 0.84 -4.46
N ALA A 53 -10.36 0.07 -5.54
CA ALA A 53 -10.73 -1.33 -5.61
C ALA A 53 -10.08 -2.17 -4.49
N THR A 54 -8.79 -1.97 -4.23
CA THR A 54 -8.07 -2.68 -3.16
C THR A 54 -8.49 -2.22 -1.76
N ALA A 55 -8.84 -0.94 -1.56
CA ALA A 55 -9.43 -0.46 -0.32
C ALA A 55 -10.79 -1.15 -0.03
N LEU A 56 -11.64 -1.31 -1.05
CA LEU A 56 -12.89 -2.06 -0.93
C LEU A 56 -12.64 -3.55 -0.64
N SER A 57 -11.61 -4.16 -1.25
CA SER A 57 -11.20 -5.52 -0.92
C SER A 57 -10.85 -5.66 0.56
N THR A 58 -10.12 -4.68 1.11
CA THR A 58 -9.79 -4.64 2.55
C THR A 58 -11.06 -4.56 3.40
N ILE A 59 -12.01 -3.70 3.04
CA ILE A 59 -13.29 -3.56 3.75
C ILE A 59 -14.05 -4.88 3.77
N VAL A 60 -14.12 -5.58 2.64
CA VAL A 60 -14.81 -6.88 2.56
C VAL A 60 -14.13 -7.94 3.42
N VAL A 61 -12.81 -8.04 3.37
CA VAL A 61 -12.04 -9.02 4.15
C VAL A 61 -12.14 -8.74 5.64
N PHE A 62 -12.01 -7.48 6.05
CA PHE A 62 -12.07 -7.05 7.45
C PHE A 62 -13.46 -6.58 7.91
N ARG A 63 -14.55 -6.92 7.17
CA ARG A 63 -15.91 -6.43 7.47
C ARG A 63 -16.36 -6.65 8.92
N LYS A 64 -15.97 -7.79 9.52
CA LYS A 64 -16.32 -8.09 10.91
C LYS A 64 -15.59 -7.16 11.90
N ASP A 65 -14.28 -6.97 11.70
CA ASP A 65 -13.48 -6.02 12.48
C ASP A 65 -14.01 -4.59 12.34
N ILE A 66 -14.36 -4.17 11.13
CA ILE A 66 -14.86 -2.82 10.85
C ILE A 66 -16.21 -2.59 11.52
N VAL A 67 -17.15 -3.54 11.41
CA VAL A 67 -18.46 -3.45 12.08
C VAL A 67 -18.28 -3.39 13.60
N GLU A 68 -17.41 -4.20 14.18
CA GLU A 68 -17.10 -4.18 15.61
C GLU A 68 -16.50 -2.83 16.03
N ILE A 69 -15.56 -2.29 15.25
CA ILE A 69 -14.96 -0.97 15.50
C ILE A 69 -16.05 0.12 15.46
N ILE A 70 -16.87 0.17 14.41
CA ILE A 70 -17.91 1.19 14.25
C ILE A 70 -18.92 1.10 15.40
N THR A 71 -19.44 -0.08 15.71
CA THR A 71 -20.40 -0.28 16.79
C THR A 71 -19.83 0.08 18.16
N SER A 72 -18.52 -0.13 18.34
CA SER A 72 -17.82 0.23 19.57
C SER A 72 -17.61 1.76 19.69
N LEU A 73 -17.30 2.44 18.59
CA LEU A 73 -17.17 3.90 18.54
C LEU A 73 -18.49 4.60 18.88
N LEU A 74 -19.62 4.06 18.39
CA LEU A 74 -20.96 4.62 18.68
C LEU A 74 -21.36 4.56 20.16
N LYS A 75 -20.65 3.78 20.98
CA LYS A 75 -20.86 3.75 22.45
C LYS A 75 -20.17 4.90 23.19
N PHE A 76 -19.40 5.73 22.50
CA PHE A 76 -18.67 6.90 23.05
C PHE A 76 -17.85 6.56 24.32
N SER A 77 -17.29 5.35 24.39
CA SER A 77 -16.50 4.87 25.52
C SER A 77 -15.03 4.68 25.13
N TRP A 78 -14.12 4.94 26.08
CA TRP A 78 -12.67 4.74 25.87
C TRP A 78 -12.28 3.27 26.01
N ASN A 79 -12.67 2.45 25.03
CA ASN A 79 -12.42 1.01 24.98
C ASN A 79 -11.25 0.67 24.02
N GLU A 80 -10.94 -0.62 23.88
CA GLU A 80 -9.84 -1.09 23.02
C GLU A 80 -10.00 -0.68 21.56
N ASN A 81 -11.22 -0.70 21.00
CA ASN A 81 -11.49 -0.32 19.63
C ASN A 81 -11.34 1.20 19.42
N THR A 82 -11.78 2.02 20.38
CA THR A 82 -11.56 3.47 20.35
C THR A 82 -10.08 3.80 20.41
N GLN A 83 -9.30 3.14 21.27
CA GLN A 83 -7.86 3.28 21.33
C GLN A 83 -7.18 2.81 20.04
N PHE A 84 -7.67 1.73 19.42
CA PHE A 84 -7.15 1.23 18.15
C PHE A 84 -7.33 2.25 17.03
N VAL A 85 -8.51 2.84 16.90
CA VAL A 85 -8.79 3.91 15.93
C VAL A 85 -7.95 5.15 16.20
N SER A 86 -7.82 5.57 17.46
CA SER A 86 -6.97 6.70 17.83
C SER A 86 -5.49 6.48 17.42
N LYS A 87 -4.98 5.24 17.58
CA LYS A 87 -3.64 4.87 17.12
C LYS A 87 -3.52 4.93 15.60
N ILE A 88 -4.55 4.50 14.84
CA ILE A 88 -4.60 4.65 13.38
C ILE A 88 -4.52 6.14 13.01
N VAL A 89 -5.34 6.99 13.61
CA VAL A 89 -5.35 8.43 13.34
C VAL A 89 -3.97 9.05 13.61
N ILE A 90 -3.35 8.73 14.74
CA ILE A 90 -1.99 9.20 15.05
C ILE A 90 -0.98 8.72 14.02
N SER A 91 -1.07 7.48 13.56
CA SER A 91 -0.16 6.93 12.55
C SER A 91 -0.36 7.52 11.15
N MET A 92 -1.52 8.09 10.85
CA MET A 92 -1.76 8.78 9.59
C MET A 92 -1.11 10.16 9.53
N PHE A 93 -0.96 10.83 10.68
CA PHE A 93 -0.51 12.23 10.74
C PHE A 93 0.81 12.49 9.98
N PRO A 94 1.90 11.71 10.15
CA PRO A 94 3.15 11.94 9.41
C PRO A 94 2.96 11.84 7.90
N ALA A 95 2.20 10.84 7.41
CA ALA A 95 1.95 10.66 5.99
C ALA A 95 1.08 11.79 5.40
N VAL A 96 0.09 12.26 6.16
CA VAL A 96 -0.73 13.42 5.75
C VAL A 96 0.13 14.68 5.65
N VAL A 97 1.01 14.94 6.62
CA VAL A 97 1.93 16.09 6.56
C VAL A 97 2.83 16.00 5.33
N VAL A 98 3.45 14.84 5.07
CA VAL A 98 4.32 14.67 3.90
C VAL A 98 3.52 14.79 2.60
N GLY A 99 2.33 14.18 2.51
CA GLY A 99 1.48 14.26 1.31
C GLY A 99 0.90 15.63 1.01
N LEU A 100 0.79 16.52 2.02
CA LEU A 100 0.29 17.89 1.81
C LEU A 100 1.41 18.89 1.51
N PHE A 101 2.57 18.74 2.14
CA PHE A 101 3.64 19.74 2.04
C PHE A 101 4.76 19.37 1.05
N PHE A 102 4.89 18.08 0.70
CA PHE A 102 5.96 17.56 -0.16
C PHE A 102 5.42 16.77 -1.36
N GLU A 103 4.19 17.08 -1.81
CA GLU A 103 3.54 16.35 -2.89
C GLU A 103 4.32 16.42 -4.20
N LYS A 104 4.75 17.62 -4.60
CA LYS A 104 5.51 17.82 -5.85
C LYS A 104 6.84 17.09 -5.85
N GLU A 105 7.53 17.07 -4.71
CA GLU A 105 8.76 16.33 -4.53
C GLU A 105 8.52 14.82 -4.63
N LEU A 106 7.43 14.34 -4.03
CA LEU A 106 7.04 12.93 -4.14
C LEU A 106 6.71 12.56 -5.59
N GLU A 107 5.92 13.38 -6.28
CA GLU A 107 5.53 13.13 -7.67
C GLU A 107 6.74 13.05 -8.60
N SER A 108 7.79 13.84 -8.35
CA SER A 108 9.01 13.80 -9.14
C SER A 108 9.72 12.44 -9.12
N PHE A 109 9.48 11.61 -8.09
CA PHE A 109 10.04 10.25 -8.01
C PHE A 109 9.21 9.21 -8.78
N PHE A 110 7.97 9.54 -9.21
CA PHE A 110 7.10 8.66 -10.00
C PHE A 110 7.27 8.86 -11.52
N GLY A 111 8.17 9.72 -11.96
CA GLY A 111 8.42 10.05 -13.37
C GLY A 111 9.17 8.98 -14.18
N GLY A 112 8.94 7.67 -13.94
CA GLY A 112 9.54 6.59 -14.73
C GLY A 112 11.00 6.25 -14.39
N ASN A 113 11.53 6.72 -13.26
CA ASN A 113 12.89 6.38 -12.82
C ASN A 113 12.93 4.93 -12.28
N ILE A 114 12.98 3.98 -13.20
CA ILE A 114 12.95 2.53 -12.91
C ILE A 114 14.13 2.11 -12.04
N ALA A 115 15.33 2.69 -12.22
CA ALA A 115 16.49 2.39 -11.39
C ALA A 115 16.27 2.81 -9.93
N PHE A 116 15.64 3.98 -9.71
CA PHE A 116 15.27 4.43 -8.36
C PHE A 116 14.25 3.49 -7.71
N VAL A 117 13.19 3.10 -8.44
CA VAL A 117 12.20 2.11 -7.97
C VAL A 117 12.90 0.82 -7.56
N GLY A 118 13.85 0.33 -8.37
CA GLY A 118 14.65 -0.85 -8.07
C GLY A 118 15.47 -0.71 -6.78
N ALA A 119 16.13 0.44 -6.58
CA ALA A 119 16.87 0.72 -5.35
C ALA A 119 15.95 0.72 -4.12
N MET A 120 14.76 1.29 -4.22
CA MET A 120 13.76 1.32 -3.13
C MET A 120 13.17 -0.08 -2.85
N LEU A 121 13.06 -0.94 -3.86
CA LEU A 121 12.72 -2.36 -3.65
C LEU A 121 13.79 -3.10 -2.84
N LEU A 122 15.09 -2.78 -3.02
CA LEU A 122 16.16 -3.35 -2.18
C LEU A 122 16.05 -2.87 -0.72
N VAL A 123 15.64 -1.62 -0.48
CA VAL A 123 15.32 -1.13 0.87
C VAL A 123 14.16 -1.94 1.48
N THR A 124 13.10 -2.16 0.71
CA THR A 124 11.97 -3.02 1.12
C THR A 124 12.44 -4.44 1.47
N ALA A 125 13.30 -5.01 0.64
CA ALA A 125 13.88 -6.33 0.88
C ALA A 125 14.63 -6.42 2.21
N LEU A 126 15.47 -5.42 2.50
CA LEU A 126 16.21 -5.32 3.76
C LEU A 126 15.27 -5.23 4.97
N LEU A 127 14.25 -4.38 4.89
CA LEU A 127 13.26 -4.24 5.95
C LEU A 127 12.57 -5.59 6.25
N LEU A 128 12.11 -6.28 5.23
CA LEU A 128 11.43 -7.57 5.36
C LEU A 128 12.34 -8.66 5.95
N TRP A 129 13.60 -8.69 5.54
CA TRP A 129 14.60 -9.62 6.05
C TRP A 129 14.86 -9.39 7.54
N LEU A 130 14.94 -8.13 7.98
CA LEU A 130 15.08 -7.77 9.39
C LEU A 130 13.86 -8.20 10.21
N ALA A 131 12.64 -7.94 9.70
CA ALA A 131 11.40 -8.31 10.37
C ALA A 131 11.22 -9.82 10.52
N ASP A 132 11.64 -10.59 9.52
CA ASP A 132 11.51 -12.05 9.56
C ASP A 132 12.29 -12.67 10.71
N ARG A 133 13.45 -12.09 11.06
CA ARG A 133 14.32 -12.50 12.16
C ARG A 133 13.86 -12.04 13.54
N SER A 134 12.89 -11.14 13.61
CA SER A 134 12.38 -10.63 14.88
C SER A 134 11.52 -11.65 15.61
N LYS A 135 11.69 -11.71 16.93
CA LYS A 135 10.89 -12.58 17.80
C LYS A 135 9.44 -12.08 17.87
N ASN A 136 8.49 -13.00 17.82
CA ASN A 136 7.09 -12.67 18.09
C ASN A 136 6.89 -12.51 19.60
N THR A 137 6.35 -11.37 20.04
CA THR A 137 6.23 -11.03 21.46
C THR A 137 4.80 -11.07 22.00
N GLY A 138 3.79 -11.17 21.13
CA GLY A 138 2.37 -11.09 21.50
C GLY A 138 1.89 -9.68 21.92
N LYS A 139 2.73 -8.65 21.94
CA LYS A 139 2.39 -7.30 22.41
C LYS A 139 1.53 -6.54 21.40
N PRO A 140 0.56 -5.72 21.85
CA PRO A 140 -0.21 -4.85 20.98
C PRO A 140 0.58 -3.60 20.57
N VAL A 141 0.14 -2.95 19.49
CA VAL A 141 0.64 -1.62 19.08
C VAL A 141 0.30 -0.60 20.17
N THR A 142 1.29 0.14 20.65
CA THR A 142 1.14 1.26 21.59
C THR A 142 0.96 2.58 20.82
N PHE A 143 0.56 3.66 21.49
CA PHE A 143 0.47 5.01 20.89
C PHE A 143 1.83 5.49 20.36
N LYS A 144 2.91 5.29 21.13
CA LYS A 144 4.29 5.60 20.70
C LYS A 144 4.66 4.82 19.44
N ASN A 145 4.37 3.51 19.42
CA ASN A 145 4.65 2.66 18.27
C ASN A 145 3.82 3.10 17.05
N ALA A 146 2.57 3.50 17.24
CA ALA A 146 1.71 4.00 16.17
C ALA A 146 2.32 5.22 15.46
N LEU A 147 2.87 6.17 16.22
CA LEU A 147 3.56 7.33 15.64
C LEU A 147 4.81 6.92 14.84
N ILE A 148 5.63 6.01 15.36
CA ILE A 148 6.84 5.52 14.66
C ILE A 148 6.46 4.73 13.41
N ILE A 149 5.40 3.92 13.46
CA ILE A 149 4.84 3.24 12.28
C ILE A 149 4.36 4.29 11.26
N GLY A 150 3.74 5.37 11.71
CA GLY A 150 3.32 6.48 10.86
C GLY A 150 4.48 7.19 10.17
N LEU A 151 5.61 7.39 10.85
CA LEU A 151 6.83 7.93 10.25
C LEU A 151 7.38 6.98 9.17
N SER A 152 7.40 5.67 9.43
CA SER A 152 7.81 4.70 8.41
C SER A 152 6.87 4.66 7.20
N GLN A 153 5.57 4.90 7.43
CA GLN A 153 4.58 5.03 6.36
C GLN A 153 4.82 6.28 5.51
N ALA A 154 5.19 7.41 6.11
CA ALA A 154 5.53 8.62 5.36
C ALA A 154 6.73 8.39 4.44
N VAL A 155 7.77 7.69 4.91
CA VAL A 155 8.92 7.27 4.06
C VAL A 155 8.46 6.31 2.95
N ALA A 156 7.49 5.44 3.23
CA ALA A 156 6.97 4.47 2.27
C ALA A 156 6.02 5.09 1.21
N MET A 157 5.89 6.42 1.15
CA MET A 157 5.28 7.12 0.02
C MET A 157 6.20 7.14 -1.21
N LEU A 158 7.50 6.90 -1.05
CA LEU A 158 8.44 6.77 -2.18
C LEU A 158 8.14 5.51 -3.01
N PRO A 159 8.13 5.60 -4.36
CA PRO A 159 7.88 4.45 -5.22
C PRO A 159 8.98 3.39 -5.05
N GLY A 160 8.58 2.11 -4.93
CA GLY A 160 9.50 1.01 -4.64
C GLY A 160 9.59 0.66 -3.14
N ILE A 161 9.28 1.58 -2.21
CA ILE A 161 9.11 1.20 -0.80
C ILE A 161 7.70 0.66 -0.60
N SER A 162 7.62 -0.56 -0.11
CA SER A 162 6.33 -1.16 0.22
C SER A 162 5.74 -0.52 1.47
N ARG A 163 4.57 0.12 1.36
CA ARG A 163 3.86 0.70 2.51
C ARG A 163 3.52 -0.40 3.53
N SER A 164 2.90 -1.51 3.10
CA SER A 164 2.59 -2.64 3.98
C SER A 164 3.87 -3.28 4.54
N GLY A 165 4.92 -3.41 3.72
CA GLY A 165 6.23 -3.88 4.15
C GLY A 165 6.85 -2.99 5.23
N ALA A 166 6.92 -1.69 5.03
CA ALA A 166 7.50 -0.74 5.97
C ALA A 166 6.73 -0.70 7.29
N THR A 167 5.41 -0.60 7.26
CA THR A 167 4.58 -0.48 8.47
C THR A 167 4.52 -1.77 9.28
N ILE A 168 4.38 -2.93 8.64
CA ILE A 168 4.43 -4.23 9.32
C ILE A 168 5.82 -4.47 9.90
N THR A 169 6.87 -4.25 9.12
CA THR A 169 8.26 -4.43 9.58
C THR A 169 8.59 -3.55 10.76
N THR A 170 8.31 -2.24 10.66
CA THR A 170 8.55 -1.30 11.76
C THR A 170 7.80 -1.73 13.01
N SER A 171 6.53 -2.11 12.88
CA SER A 171 5.73 -2.59 14.00
C SER A 171 6.35 -3.83 14.67
N VAL A 172 6.80 -4.80 13.88
CA VAL A 172 7.44 -6.04 14.38
C VAL A 172 8.78 -5.75 15.04
N LEU A 173 9.61 -4.86 14.45
CA LEU A 173 10.90 -4.46 15.02
C LEU A 173 10.75 -3.69 16.35
N LEU A 174 9.64 -2.98 16.53
CA LEU A 174 9.27 -2.34 17.80
C LEU A 174 8.75 -3.37 18.84
N GLY A 175 8.73 -4.64 18.51
CA GLY A 175 8.34 -5.72 19.40
C GLY A 175 6.84 -5.97 19.46
N ASN A 176 6.06 -5.53 18.48
CA ASN A 176 4.63 -5.85 18.41
C ASN A 176 4.40 -7.25 17.80
N ASP A 177 3.27 -7.86 18.13
CA ASP A 177 2.82 -9.12 17.54
C ASP A 177 2.65 -9.01 16.02
N LYS A 178 3.17 -9.97 15.26
CA LYS A 178 3.14 -9.97 13.79
C LYS A 178 1.71 -9.91 13.21
N SER A 179 0.76 -10.61 13.82
CA SER A 179 -0.64 -10.61 13.37
C SER A 179 -1.33 -9.28 13.69
N LYS A 180 -1.05 -8.69 14.87
CA LYS A 180 -1.57 -7.38 15.26
C LYS A 180 -0.95 -6.26 14.42
N ALA A 181 0.32 -6.38 14.06
CA ALA A 181 1.02 -5.47 13.14
C ALA A 181 0.38 -5.48 11.74
N ALA A 182 0.11 -6.65 11.19
CA ALA A 182 -0.57 -6.77 9.89
C ALA A 182 -2.00 -6.23 9.93
N ARG A 183 -2.79 -6.58 10.97
CA ARG A 183 -4.14 -6.04 11.16
C ARG A 183 -4.12 -4.51 11.22
N PHE A 184 -3.20 -3.93 11.98
CA PHE A 184 -3.03 -2.48 12.10
C PHE A 184 -2.70 -1.84 10.76
N SER A 185 -1.71 -2.38 10.03
CA SER A 185 -1.29 -1.88 8.72
C SER A 185 -2.40 -1.94 7.68
N PHE A 186 -3.16 -3.04 7.60
CA PHE A 186 -4.23 -3.19 6.61
C PHE A 186 -5.45 -2.32 6.91
N LEU A 187 -5.83 -2.16 8.17
CA LEU A 187 -6.95 -1.28 8.52
C LEU A 187 -6.59 0.20 8.41
N MET A 188 -5.32 0.57 8.64
CA MET A 188 -4.82 1.94 8.52
C MET A 188 -4.85 2.44 7.06
N VAL A 189 -4.75 1.55 6.06
CA VAL A 189 -4.78 1.97 4.65
C VAL A 189 -6.13 2.48 4.20
N ILE A 190 -7.22 1.97 4.79
CA ILE A 190 -8.58 2.35 4.38
C ILE A 190 -8.79 3.87 4.47
N PRO A 191 -8.67 4.51 5.64
CA PRO A 191 -8.86 5.96 5.73
C PRO A 191 -7.82 6.75 4.93
N LEU A 192 -6.62 6.23 4.71
CA LEU A 192 -5.61 6.90 3.89
C LEU A 192 -5.99 6.95 2.41
N ILE A 193 -6.41 5.82 1.83
CA ILE A 193 -6.84 5.77 0.43
C ILE A 193 -8.07 6.66 0.24
N PHE A 194 -9.07 6.56 1.12
CA PHE A 194 -10.25 7.42 1.03
C PHE A 194 -9.90 8.90 1.21
N GLY A 195 -8.95 9.23 2.11
CA GLY A 195 -8.46 10.59 2.30
C GLY A 195 -7.77 11.15 1.06
N LYS A 196 -6.92 10.34 0.39
CA LYS A 196 -6.31 10.73 -0.87
C LYS A 196 -7.34 10.95 -1.97
N ILE A 197 -8.27 10.02 -2.15
CA ILE A 197 -9.35 10.15 -3.15
C ILE A 197 -10.17 11.42 -2.90
N ALA A 198 -10.51 11.70 -1.64
CA ALA A 198 -11.26 12.91 -1.30
C ALA A 198 -10.46 14.18 -1.61
N LYS A 199 -9.14 14.20 -1.34
CA LYS A 199 -8.24 15.28 -1.71
C LYS A 199 -8.20 15.49 -3.22
N ASP A 200 -7.98 14.44 -4.00
CA ASP A 200 -7.85 14.49 -5.46
C ASP A 200 -9.16 14.95 -6.12
N LEU A 201 -10.32 14.55 -5.54
CA LEU A 201 -11.64 15.02 -5.99
C LEU A 201 -11.86 16.51 -5.71
N VAL A 202 -11.52 16.98 -4.50
CA VAL A 202 -11.68 18.39 -4.11
C VAL A 202 -10.67 19.27 -4.85
N GLY A 203 -9.46 18.76 -5.10
CA GLY A 203 -8.41 19.45 -5.84
C GLY A 203 -8.69 19.57 -7.35
N GLY A 204 -9.67 18.82 -7.87
CA GLY A 204 -9.97 18.79 -9.31
C GLY A 204 -8.92 18.05 -10.14
N GLU A 205 -8.07 17.25 -9.50
CA GLU A 205 -7.01 16.48 -10.15
C GLU A 205 -7.57 15.27 -10.93
N LEU A 206 -8.77 14.80 -10.55
CA LEU A 206 -9.45 13.69 -11.22
C LEU A 206 -10.35 14.20 -12.34
N THR A 207 -9.81 14.33 -13.56
CA THR A 207 -10.58 14.67 -14.73
C THR A 207 -11.15 13.41 -15.40
N THR A 208 -12.45 13.43 -15.71
CA THR A 208 -13.13 12.31 -16.37
C THR A 208 -13.39 12.56 -17.86
N GLN A 209 -12.91 13.69 -18.41
CA GLN A 209 -13.25 14.11 -19.79
C GLN A 209 -12.76 13.15 -20.88
N ALA A 210 -11.64 12.45 -20.64
CA ALA A 210 -11.10 11.43 -21.56
C ALA A 210 -11.22 9.99 -20.99
N ALA A 211 -11.94 9.81 -19.89
CA ALA A 211 -11.97 8.53 -19.18
C ALA A 211 -12.73 7.44 -19.97
N ASN A 212 -12.06 6.35 -20.26
CA ASN A 212 -12.71 5.14 -20.76
C ASN A 212 -13.24 4.31 -19.58
N PHE A 213 -14.52 4.50 -19.25
CA PHE A 213 -15.17 3.83 -18.11
C PHE A 213 -15.14 2.30 -18.23
N THR A 214 -15.07 1.73 -19.43
CA THR A 214 -14.93 0.28 -19.63
C THR A 214 -13.56 -0.20 -19.14
N ILE A 215 -12.49 0.49 -19.53
CA ILE A 215 -11.12 0.18 -19.09
C ILE A 215 -10.98 0.35 -17.57
N LEU A 216 -11.52 1.45 -17.03
CA LEU A 216 -11.53 1.70 -15.57
C LEU A 216 -12.28 0.59 -14.82
N GLY A 217 -13.46 0.19 -15.31
CA GLY A 217 -14.25 -0.87 -14.70
C GLY A 217 -13.58 -2.24 -14.74
N ILE A 218 -12.92 -2.58 -15.84
CA ILE A 218 -12.17 -3.84 -15.99
C ILE A 218 -10.96 -3.86 -15.02
N GLY A 219 -10.17 -2.79 -15.00
CA GLY A 219 -9.04 -2.66 -14.07
C GLY A 219 -9.49 -2.73 -12.61
N PHE A 220 -10.57 -2.01 -12.27
CA PHE A 220 -11.19 -2.08 -10.94
C PHE A 220 -11.56 -3.51 -10.54
N MET A 221 -12.29 -4.23 -11.40
CA MET A 221 -12.71 -5.61 -11.11
C MET A 221 -11.52 -6.56 -10.96
N ALA A 222 -10.51 -6.42 -11.82
CA ALA A 222 -9.28 -7.20 -11.72
C ALA A 222 -8.54 -6.94 -10.41
N ALA A 223 -8.39 -5.66 -10.00
CA ALA A 223 -7.76 -5.27 -8.75
C ALA A 223 -8.59 -5.69 -7.51
N PHE A 224 -9.92 -5.59 -7.59
CA PHE A 224 -10.79 -5.99 -6.50
C PHE A 224 -10.73 -7.49 -6.23
N ILE A 225 -10.87 -8.31 -7.27
CA ILE A 225 -10.88 -9.78 -7.13
C ILE A 225 -9.50 -10.29 -6.69
N SER A 226 -8.42 -9.85 -7.37
CA SER A 226 -7.06 -10.23 -6.98
C SER A 226 -6.69 -9.70 -5.59
N GLY A 227 -7.19 -8.52 -5.21
CA GLY A 227 -7.05 -7.94 -3.88
C GLY A 227 -7.72 -8.75 -2.78
N LEU A 228 -8.95 -9.26 -2.99
CA LEU A 228 -9.62 -10.16 -2.06
C LEU A 228 -8.78 -11.42 -1.77
N LEU A 229 -8.24 -12.03 -2.82
CA LEU A 229 -7.40 -13.22 -2.72
C LEU A 229 -6.09 -12.91 -1.98
N ALA A 230 -5.40 -11.85 -2.40
CA ALA A 230 -4.10 -11.45 -1.85
C ALA A 230 -4.21 -11.03 -0.37
N CYS A 231 -5.21 -10.22 0.00
CA CYS A 231 -5.43 -9.80 1.37
C CYS A 231 -5.67 -11.00 2.29
N THR A 232 -6.55 -11.92 1.89
CA THR A 232 -6.85 -13.13 2.65
C THR A 232 -5.61 -14.03 2.80
N TRP A 233 -4.82 -14.16 1.74
CA TRP A 233 -3.61 -14.97 1.73
C TRP A 233 -2.51 -14.34 2.59
N MET A 234 -2.31 -13.03 2.48
CA MET A 234 -1.28 -12.32 3.23
C MET A 234 -1.48 -12.40 4.75
N ILE A 235 -2.71 -12.31 5.25
CA ILE A 235 -3.00 -12.50 6.68
C ILE A 235 -2.48 -13.87 7.17
N LYS A 236 -2.65 -14.92 6.37
CA LYS A 236 -2.17 -16.28 6.70
C LYS A 236 -0.64 -16.36 6.65
N LEU A 237 0.00 -15.68 5.69
CA LEU A 237 1.47 -15.69 5.53
C LEU A 237 2.18 -14.95 6.66
N VAL A 238 1.69 -13.78 7.06
CA VAL A 238 2.27 -13.01 8.18
C VAL A 238 2.20 -13.79 9.48
N LYS A 239 1.09 -14.49 9.74
CA LYS A 239 0.97 -15.38 10.90
C LYS A 239 2.03 -16.48 10.92
N LYS A 240 2.43 -16.99 9.75
CA LYS A 240 3.47 -18.03 9.60
C LYS A 240 4.89 -17.48 9.59
N SER A 241 5.08 -16.18 9.74
CA SER A 241 6.40 -15.51 9.77
C SER A 241 7.29 -15.83 8.56
N LYS A 242 6.75 -15.81 7.35
CA LYS A 242 7.50 -16.12 6.11
C LYS A 242 7.73 -14.87 5.26
N LEU A 243 8.22 -13.79 5.87
CA LEU A 243 8.49 -12.53 5.16
C LEU A 243 9.75 -12.59 4.29
N SER A 244 10.67 -13.50 4.57
CA SER A 244 11.91 -13.70 3.81
C SER A 244 11.66 -14.06 2.34
N TYR A 245 10.59 -14.76 2.00
CA TYR A 245 10.24 -15.01 0.60
C TYR A 245 10.00 -13.72 -0.20
N PHE A 246 9.31 -12.76 0.41
CA PHE A 246 9.09 -11.46 -0.20
C PHE A 246 10.36 -10.61 -0.24
N SER A 247 11.25 -10.77 0.76
CA SER A 247 12.56 -10.13 0.74
C SER A 247 13.38 -10.60 -0.46
N ILE A 248 13.48 -11.92 -0.70
CA ILE A 248 14.19 -12.47 -1.86
C ILE A 248 13.55 -11.98 -3.16
N TYR A 249 12.23 -12.00 -3.26
CA TYR A 249 11.50 -11.48 -4.42
C TYR A 249 11.86 -10.01 -4.69
N CYS A 250 11.82 -9.15 -3.68
CA CYS A 250 12.18 -7.73 -3.83
C CYS A 250 13.64 -7.53 -4.23
N VAL A 251 14.57 -8.39 -3.77
CA VAL A 251 15.97 -8.36 -4.24
C VAL A 251 16.04 -8.66 -5.73
N VAL A 252 15.42 -9.74 -6.19
CA VAL A 252 15.46 -10.15 -7.59
C VAL A 252 14.85 -9.07 -8.48
N VAL A 253 13.63 -8.61 -8.17
CA VAL A 253 12.95 -7.57 -8.96
C VAL A 253 13.70 -6.25 -8.89
N GLY A 254 14.23 -5.88 -7.73
CA GLY A 254 15.00 -4.63 -7.55
C GLY A 254 16.28 -4.61 -8.38
N VAL A 255 17.04 -5.71 -8.40
CA VAL A 255 18.25 -5.82 -9.22
C VAL A 255 17.92 -5.77 -10.71
N LEU A 256 16.87 -6.49 -11.14
CA LEU A 256 16.42 -6.46 -12.54
C LEU A 256 15.96 -5.07 -12.95
N ALA A 257 15.21 -4.36 -12.08
CA ALA A 257 14.76 -3.00 -12.34
C ALA A 257 15.92 -2.00 -12.44
N ILE A 258 16.94 -2.13 -11.58
CA ILE A 258 18.15 -1.31 -11.69
C ILE A 258 18.87 -1.57 -13.01
N GLY A 259 19.06 -2.85 -13.38
CA GLY A 259 19.68 -3.24 -14.64
C GLY A 259 18.94 -2.66 -15.85
N PHE A 260 17.62 -2.81 -15.88
CA PHE A 260 16.77 -2.25 -16.94
C PHE A 260 16.82 -0.72 -16.98
N GLY A 261 16.78 -0.06 -15.84
CA GLY A 261 16.79 1.41 -15.78
C GLY A 261 18.15 2.06 -16.09
N LEU A 262 19.25 1.29 -16.07
CA LEU A 262 20.59 1.78 -16.42
C LEU A 262 21.02 1.45 -17.86
N TYR A 263 20.51 0.37 -18.45
CA TYR A 263 20.97 -0.18 -19.73
C TYR A 263 19.86 -0.34 -20.78
N GLY A 264 18.60 -0.19 -20.41
CA GLY A 264 17.43 -0.17 -21.30
C GLY A 264 17.02 1.24 -21.60
#